data_1a88d530310252f7333eb5b47d7d34ac
#
_entry.id   1a88d530310252f7333eb5b47d7d34ac
#
_cell.length_a   1.000
_cell.length_b   1.000
_cell.length_c   1.000
_cell.angle_alpha   90.00
_cell.angle_beta   90.00
_cell.angle_gamma   90.00
#
_symmetry.space_group_name_H-M   'P 1'
#
loop_
_entity.id
_entity.type
_entity.pdbx_description
1 polymer ?
#
loop_
_entity_poly.entity_id
_entity_poly.type
_entity_poly.pdbx_seq_one_letter_code
_entity_poly.pdbx_strand_id
1 'polypeptide(L)'
;MKKRLAGFVSLAAICLAGTAMTAAPASAQDPILFVHGYLESSSLWKTMISRFEKDGYAKSYLSAYSYNTSQSNKIDAEEVKSHVESLLKTTGASKVDIIGHSMGSLNTRWYIKFLGGESKVDDWVSLGGPNHGTETAKACFGTSCEEMRIGSTFLKELNEGDETPGIVSYGTWWSPCDEFINPDSSVLLTGATNTETACISHTALTTDETVYKGVREFIK
;
A
#
# COMPACT_ATOMS: atom_id res chain seq x y z
N MET A 1 53.61 52.58 -57.48
CA MET A 1 53.59 51.37 -56.61
C MET A 1 52.47 51.56 -55.57
N LYS A 2 51.33 50.89 -55.74
CA LYS A 2 50.15 50.95 -54.80
C LYS A 2 50.14 49.71 -54.00
N LYS A 3 50.32 49.77 -52.64
CA LYS A 3 50.17 48.68 -51.71
C LYS A 3 48.69 48.60 -51.35
N ARG A 4 48.07 47.40 -51.56
CA ARG A 4 46.74 47.07 -51.09
C ARG A 4 46.87 46.46 -49.70
N LEU A 5 46.18 47.04 -48.72
CA LEU A 5 45.95 46.47 -47.41
C LEU A 5 44.76 45.46 -47.51
N ALA A 6 44.99 44.21 -47.14
CA ALA A 6 43.94 43.23 -46.96
C ALA A 6 43.50 43.28 -45.50
N GLY A 7 42.24 43.62 -45.30
CA GLY A 7 41.59 43.53 -43.96
C GLY A 7 41.08 42.11 -43.67
N PHE A 8 41.54 41.54 -42.58
CA PHE A 8 41.00 40.30 -42.06
C PHE A 8 39.78 40.60 -41.16
N VAL A 9 38.61 40.11 -41.56
CA VAL A 9 37.41 40.12 -40.73
C VAL A 9 37.37 38.79 -39.95
N SER A 10 37.61 38.87 -38.65
CA SER A 10 37.44 37.70 -37.77
C SER A 10 35.96 37.56 -37.40
N LEU A 11 35.34 36.49 -37.83
CA LEU A 11 34.01 36.07 -37.39
C LEU A 11 34.15 35.34 -36.05
N ALA A 12 33.68 35.95 -34.96
CA ALA A 12 33.59 35.31 -33.67
C ALA A 12 32.31 34.45 -33.66
N ALA A 13 32.45 33.11 -33.62
CA ALA A 13 31.35 32.20 -33.44
C ALA A 13 30.96 32.16 -31.94
N ILE A 14 29.79 32.67 -31.62
CA ILE A 14 29.21 32.58 -30.28
C ILE A 14 28.59 31.18 -30.16
N CYS A 15 29.27 30.26 -29.46
CA CYS A 15 28.66 28.98 -29.03
C CYS A 15 27.68 29.24 -27.88
N LEU A 16 26.38 29.24 -28.16
CA LEU A 16 25.36 29.10 -27.11
C LEU A 16 25.42 27.68 -26.56
N ALA A 17 26.05 27.51 -25.40
CA ALA A 17 25.93 26.30 -24.62
C ALA A 17 24.52 26.27 -24.00
N GLY A 18 23.60 25.55 -24.64
CA GLY A 18 22.30 25.23 -24.09
C GLY A 18 22.49 24.29 -22.90
N THR A 19 22.30 24.78 -21.69
CA THR A 19 22.17 23.90 -20.50
C THR A 19 20.89 23.12 -20.64
N ALA A 20 20.98 21.83 -21.01
CA ALA A 20 19.88 20.89 -20.86
C ALA A 20 19.60 20.76 -19.36
N MET A 21 18.53 21.37 -18.88
CA MET A 21 17.97 21.04 -17.57
C MET A 21 17.50 19.59 -17.65
N THR A 22 18.27 18.68 -17.09
CA THR A 22 17.77 17.33 -16.79
C THR A 22 16.69 17.50 -15.72
N ALA A 23 15.43 17.29 -16.11
CA ALA A 23 14.37 17.13 -15.12
C ALA A 23 14.81 16.03 -14.16
N ALA A 24 14.76 16.32 -12.86
CA ALA A 24 14.94 15.27 -11.85
C ALA A 24 13.95 14.13 -12.20
N PRO A 25 14.36 12.87 -12.13
CA PRO A 25 13.42 11.78 -12.32
C PRO A 25 12.26 12.01 -11.35
N ALA A 26 11.02 12.02 -11.86
CA ALA A 26 9.86 11.93 -11.00
C ALA A 26 10.11 10.72 -10.07
N SER A 27 9.90 10.88 -8.76
CA SER A 27 9.95 9.76 -7.83
C SER A 27 9.16 8.63 -8.48
N ALA A 28 9.83 7.52 -8.77
CA ALA A 28 9.17 6.39 -9.39
C ALA A 28 8.12 5.92 -8.38
N GLN A 29 6.84 5.98 -8.75
CA GLN A 29 5.75 5.47 -7.93
C GLN A 29 5.99 3.99 -7.68
N ASP A 30 5.87 3.54 -6.44
CA ASP A 30 5.90 2.11 -6.14
C ASP A 30 4.59 1.44 -6.61
N PRO A 31 4.65 0.20 -7.09
CA PRO A 31 3.46 -0.53 -7.46
C PRO A 31 2.65 -0.91 -6.22
N ILE A 32 1.33 -0.96 -6.36
CA ILE A 32 0.40 -1.19 -5.26
C ILE A 32 -0.20 -2.59 -5.33
N LEU A 33 -0.09 -3.35 -4.25
CA LEU A 33 -0.81 -4.61 -4.05
C LEU A 33 -2.04 -4.37 -3.15
N PHE A 34 -3.23 -4.72 -3.66
CA PHE A 34 -4.49 -4.62 -2.93
C PHE A 34 -4.94 -5.99 -2.43
N VAL A 35 -5.22 -6.11 -1.12
CA VAL A 35 -5.59 -7.37 -0.48
C VAL A 35 -6.93 -7.23 0.24
N HIS A 36 -7.94 -7.96 -0.24
CA HIS A 36 -9.31 -7.90 0.27
C HIS A 36 -9.51 -8.63 1.61
N GLY A 37 -10.66 -8.46 2.24
CA GLY A 37 -11.03 -9.07 3.50
C GLY A 37 -11.76 -10.42 3.39
N TYR A 38 -12.31 -10.86 4.53
CA TYR A 38 -13.05 -12.11 4.67
C TYR A 38 -14.31 -12.11 3.79
N LEU A 39 -14.55 -13.21 3.06
CA LEU A 39 -15.66 -13.40 2.11
C LEU A 39 -15.75 -12.36 0.98
N GLU A 40 -14.70 -11.61 0.75
CA GLU A 40 -14.61 -10.65 -0.35
C GLU A 40 -13.80 -11.22 -1.54
N SER A 41 -13.51 -10.39 -2.50
CA SER A 41 -12.69 -10.73 -3.67
C SER A 41 -11.95 -9.50 -4.20
N SER A 42 -11.05 -9.69 -5.16
CA SER A 42 -10.34 -8.59 -5.83
C SER A 42 -11.26 -7.53 -6.44
N SER A 43 -12.54 -7.87 -6.69
CA SER A 43 -13.52 -6.93 -7.22
C SER A 43 -13.85 -5.76 -6.29
N LEU A 44 -13.57 -5.90 -4.98
CA LEU A 44 -13.69 -4.84 -3.98
C LEU A 44 -12.93 -3.58 -4.40
N TRP A 45 -11.78 -3.76 -5.01
CA TRP A 45 -10.81 -2.69 -5.29
C TRP A 45 -11.06 -1.89 -6.58
N LYS A 46 -12.12 -2.23 -7.35
CA LYS A 46 -12.38 -1.59 -8.65
C LYS A 46 -12.43 -0.06 -8.59
N THR A 47 -13.09 0.50 -7.56
CA THR A 47 -13.22 1.95 -7.40
C THR A 47 -11.89 2.59 -7.07
N MET A 48 -11.14 2.01 -6.11
CA MET A 48 -9.86 2.55 -5.68
C MET A 48 -8.82 2.44 -6.80
N ILE A 49 -8.71 1.30 -7.46
CA ILE A 49 -7.84 1.10 -8.64
C ILE A 49 -8.16 2.12 -9.74
N SER A 50 -9.44 2.31 -10.07
CA SER A 50 -9.84 3.31 -11.09
C SER A 50 -9.43 4.73 -10.73
N ARG A 51 -9.38 5.07 -9.44
CA ARG A 51 -8.90 6.38 -8.98
C ARG A 51 -7.39 6.51 -9.14
N PHE A 52 -6.62 5.48 -8.75
CA PHE A 52 -5.18 5.45 -8.98
C PHE A 52 -4.81 5.53 -10.46
N GLU A 53 -5.54 4.82 -11.33
CA GLU A 53 -5.36 4.93 -12.79
C GLU A 53 -5.60 6.37 -13.30
N LYS A 54 -6.63 7.06 -12.79
CA LYS A 54 -6.91 8.47 -13.11
C LYS A 54 -5.82 9.42 -12.60
N ASP A 55 -5.19 9.08 -11.49
CA ASP A 55 -4.08 9.84 -10.92
C ASP A 55 -2.71 9.51 -11.57
N GLY A 56 -2.73 8.69 -12.63
CA GLY A 56 -1.57 8.44 -13.48
C GLY A 56 -0.78 7.17 -13.17
N TYR A 57 -1.27 6.30 -12.28
CA TYR A 57 -0.66 4.99 -12.11
C TYR A 57 -0.87 4.12 -13.34
N ALA A 58 0.20 3.53 -13.83
CA ALA A 58 0.10 2.55 -14.90
C ALA A 58 -0.66 1.31 -14.40
N LYS A 59 -1.53 0.74 -15.25
CA LYS A 59 -2.32 -0.45 -14.90
C LYS A 59 -1.46 -1.63 -14.42
N SER A 60 -0.25 -1.79 -14.95
CA SER A 60 0.70 -2.83 -14.55
C SER A 60 1.29 -2.61 -13.14
N TYR A 61 1.10 -1.44 -12.56
CA TYR A 61 1.51 -1.08 -11.20
C TYR A 61 0.42 -1.31 -10.14
N LEU A 62 -0.79 -1.71 -10.56
CA LEU A 62 -1.94 -1.92 -9.70
C LEU A 62 -2.36 -3.38 -9.75
N SER A 63 -2.19 -4.12 -8.67
CA SER A 63 -2.48 -5.55 -8.61
C SER A 63 -3.46 -5.87 -7.49
N ALA A 64 -4.49 -6.63 -7.80
CA ALA A 64 -5.43 -7.20 -6.83
C ALA A 64 -5.73 -8.64 -7.21
N TYR A 65 -5.79 -9.53 -6.24
CA TYR A 65 -6.06 -10.95 -6.44
C TYR A 65 -7.15 -11.43 -5.47
N SER A 66 -7.70 -12.60 -5.72
CA SER A 66 -8.64 -13.26 -4.84
C SER A 66 -8.02 -14.53 -4.28
N TYR A 67 -8.24 -14.79 -2.99
CA TYR A 67 -7.68 -15.90 -2.26
C TYR A 67 -8.74 -16.62 -1.42
N ASN A 68 -8.41 -17.77 -0.83
CA ASN A 68 -9.33 -18.53 0.02
C ASN A 68 -9.37 -17.95 1.44
N THR A 69 -10.36 -17.13 1.71
CA THR A 69 -10.51 -16.43 2.99
C THR A 69 -10.86 -17.30 4.20
N SER A 70 -11.04 -18.62 4.04
CA SER A 70 -11.37 -19.53 5.14
C SER A 70 -10.15 -20.22 5.74
N GLN A 71 -9.00 -20.14 5.08
CA GLN A 71 -7.75 -20.73 5.57
C GLN A 71 -7.02 -19.80 6.56
N SER A 72 -5.88 -20.25 7.08
CA SER A 72 -5.08 -19.45 7.99
C SER A 72 -4.51 -18.20 7.30
N ASN A 73 -4.56 -17.05 7.98
CA ASN A 73 -3.88 -15.82 7.53
C ASN A 73 -2.37 -16.03 7.31
N LYS A 74 -1.75 -17.02 7.97
CA LYS A 74 -0.34 -17.38 7.73
C LYS A 74 -0.14 -17.98 6.34
N ILE A 75 -1.09 -18.80 5.87
CA ILE A 75 -1.08 -19.35 4.50
C ILE A 75 -1.37 -18.26 3.49
N ASP A 76 -2.34 -17.38 3.76
CA ASP A 76 -2.65 -16.24 2.90
C ASP A 76 -1.45 -15.28 2.79
N ALA A 77 -0.66 -15.15 3.84
CA ALA A 77 0.58 -14.34 3.82
C ALA A 77 1.64 -14.87 2.85
N GLU A 78 1.72 -16.19 2.62
CA GLU A 78 2.59 -16.75 1.58
C GLU A 78 2.08 -16.41 0.16
N GLU A 79 0.75 -16.31 -0.02
CA GLU A 79 0.18 -15.80 -1.28
C GLU A 79 0.50 -14.32 -1.47
N VAL A 80 0.39 -13.49 -0.40
CA VAL A 80 0.84 -12.07 -0.43
C VAL A 80 2.28 -11.99 -0.92
N LYS A 81 3.19 -12.76 -0.32
CA LYS A 81 4.60 -12.81 -0.72
C LYS A 81 4.77 -13.11 -2.21
N SER A 82 4.08 -14.14 -2.70
CA SER A 82 4.15 -14.54 -4.10
C SER A 82 3.67 -13.43 -5.05
N HIS A 83 2.59 -12.72 -4.66
CA HIS A 83 2.06 -11.59 -5.44
C HIS A 83 2.98 -10.37 -5.40
N VAL A 84 3.60 -10.06 -4.26
CA VAL A 84 4.63 -9.01 -4.16
C VAL A 84 5.81 -9.32 -5.07
N GLU A 85 6.36 -10.54 -5.00
CA GLU A 85 7.49 -10.95 -5.85
C GLU A 85 7.15 -10.86 -7.35
N SER A 86 5.95 -11.28 -7.73
CA SER A 86 5.46 -11.17 -9.10
C SER A 86 5.32 -9.72 -9.56
N LEU A 87 4.78 -8.85 -8.70
CA LEU A 87 4.57 -7.44 -9.00
C LEU A 87 5.91 -6.70 -9.16
N LEU A 88 6.85 -6.92 -8.24
CA LEU A 88 8.22 -6.39 -8.35
C LEU A 88 8.91 -6.85 -9.63
N LYS A 89 8.79 -8.13 -9.98
CA LYS A 89 9.35 -8.67 -11.24
C LYS A 89 8.73 -8.03 -12.48
N THR A 90 7.42 -7.80 -12.46
CA THR A 90 6.68 -7.23 -13.60
C THR A 90 6.99 -5.76 -13.82
N THR A 91 7.14 -5.00 -12.74
CA THR A 91 7.35 -3.55 -12.80
C THR A 91 8.82 -3.16 -12.83
N GLY A 92 9.71 -4.02 -12.34
CA GLY A 92 11.13 -3.69 -12.13
C GLY A 92 11.36 -2.79 -10.91
N ALA A 93 10.32 -2.52 -10.11
CA ALA A 93 10.43 -1.75 -8.87
C ALA A 93 11.20 -2.54 -7.79
N SER A 94 11.76 -1.82 -6.83
CA SER A 94 12.49 -2.42 -5.69
C SER A 94 11.59 -2.65 -4.47
N LYS A 95 10.51 -1.87 -4.36
CA LYS A 95 9.52 -1.93 -3.29
C LYS A 95 8.10 -1.91 -3.85
N VAL A 96 7.14 -2.23 -3.00
CA VAL A 96 5.70 -2.13 -3.26
C VAL A 96 5.02 -1.42 -2.11
N ASP A 97 3.89 -0.77 -2.40
CA ASP A 97 2.92 -0.40 -1.38
C ASP A 97 1.88 -1.50 -1.23
N ILE A 98 1.38 -1.70 -0.02
CA ILE A 98 0.31 -2.67 0.25
C ILE A 98 -0.88 -1.96 0.87
N ILE A 99 -2.07 -2.15 0.28
CA ILE A 99 -3.34 -1.67 0.83
C ILE A 99 -4.20 -2.89 1.18
N GLY A 100 -4.35 -3.16 2.47
CA GLY A 100 -5.19 -4.24 3.00
C GLY A 100 -6.53 -3.71 3.51
N HIS A 101 -7.60 -4.46 3.27
CA HIS A 101 -8.92 -4.21 3.85
C HIS A 101 -9.27 -5.32 4.83
N SER A 102 -9.81 -4.96 6.01
CA SER A 102 -10.31 -5.95 6.97
C SER A 102 -9.26 -7.03 7.29
N MET A 103 -9.61 -8.31 7.16
CA MET A 103 -8.71 -9.46 7.33
C MET A 103 -7.44 -9.36 6.47
N GLY A 104 -7.51 -8.73 5.28
CA GLY A 104 -6.36 -8.52 4.41
C GLY A 104 -5.23 -7.71 5.06
N SER A 105 -5.54 -6.92 6.08
CA SER A 105 -4.53 -6.24 6.88
C SER A 105 -3.72 -7.20 7.75
N LEU A 106 -4.31 -8.30 8.21
CA LEU A 106 -3.63 -9.27 9.08
C LEU A 106 -2.63 -10.12 8.32
N ASN A 107 -3.04 -10.68 7.17
CA ASN A 107 -2.15 -11.52 6.38
C ASN A 107 -1.02 -10.70 5.74
N THR A 108 -1.25 -9.45 5.38
CA THR A 108 -0.21 -8.55 4.88
C THR A 108 0.79 -8.13 5.96
N ARG A 109 0.33 -7.87 7.20
CA ARG A 109 1.23 -7.62 8.34
C ARG A 109 2.05 -8.87 8.68
N TRP A 110 1.44 -10.07 8.61
CA TRP A 110 2.17 -11.32 8.79
C TRP A 110 3.29 -11.47 7.76
N TYR A 111 3.00 -11.18 6.50
CA TYR A 111 4.01 -11.17 5.44
C TYR A 111 5.16 -10.22 5.77
N ILE A 112 4.86 -8.99 6.17
CA ILE A 112 5.90 -8.00 6.48
C ILE A 112 6.78 -8.51 7.63
N LYS A 113 6.17 -8.94 8.73
CA LYS A 113 6.88 -9.26 9.97
C LYS A 113 7.66 -10.58 9.91
N PHE A 114 7.12 -11.61 9.24
CA PHE A 114 7.67 -12.96 9.34
C PHE A 114 8.18 -13.57 8.04
N LEU A 115 7.81 -13.01 6.88
CA LEU A 115 8.12 -13.61 5.57
C LEU A 115 9.05 -12.74 4.72
N GLY A 116 9.72 -11.76 5.33
CA GLY A 116 10.74 -10.93 4.68
C GLY A 116 10.19 -9.68 3.97
N GLY A 117 8.95 -9.30 4.27
CA GLY A 117 8.30 -8.12 3.68
C GLY A 117 8.92 -6.79 4.08
N GLU A 118 9.58 -6.68 5.26
CA GLU A 118 10.21 -5.44 5.73
C GLU A 118 11.16 -4.80 4.71
N SER A 119 11.83 -5.60 3.89
CA SER A 119 12.76 -5.10 2.88
C SER A 119 12.10 -4.84 1.51
N LYS A 120 10.82 -5.19 1.34
CA LYS A 120 10.09 -5.16 0.08
C LYS A 120 8.91 -4.20 0.07
N VAL A 121 8.40 -3.83 1.24
CA VAL A 121 7.28 -2.90 1.39
C VAL A 121 7.82 -1.53 1.73
N ASP A 122 7.29 -0.49 1.08
CA ASP A 122 7.56 0.90 1.43
C ASP A 122 6.49 1.42 2.36
N ASP A 123 5.26 1.45 1.90
CA ASP A 123 4.11 1.89 2.68
C ASP A 123 3.09 0.75 2.84
N TRP A 124 2.59 0.59 4.05
CA TRP A 124 1.52 -0.36 4.37
C TRP A 124 0.29 0.37 4.91
N VAL A 125 -0.86 0.12 4.29
CA VAL A 125 -2.15 0.73 4.62
C VAL A 125 -3.14 -0.33 5.06
N SER A 126 -3.81 -0.09 6.19
CA SER A 126 -4.90 -0.90 6.73
C SER A 126 -6.20 -0.10 6.72
N LEU A 127 -7.18 -0.57 5.98
CA LEU A 127 -8.54 -0.03 5.97
C LEU A 127 -9.44 -0.94 6.81
N GLY A 128 -9.79 -0.53 8.01
CA GLY A 128 -10.64 -1.32 8.92
C GLY A 128 -10.06 -2.68 9.28
N GLY A 129 -8.73 -2.81 9.42
CA GLY A 129 -8.11 -4.08 9.79
C GLY A 129 -8.34 -4.42 11.26
N PRO A 130 -8.77 -5.66 11.61
CA PRO A 130 -8.89 -6.10 13.00
C PRO A 130 -7.52 -6.40 13.62
N ASN A 131 -6.65 -5.41 13.71
CA ASN A 131 -5.25 -5.57 14.11
C ASN A 131 -5.09 -6.16 15.52
N HIS A 132 -6.07 -5.94 16.40
CA HIS A 132 -6.15 -6.57 17.74
C HIS A 132 -7.36 -7.51 17.88
N GLY A 133 -7.96 -7.89 16.74
CA GLY A 133 -9.10 -8.79 16.66
C GLY A 133 -10.45 -8.07 16.66
N THR A 134 -11.53 -8.84 16.52
CA THR A 134 -12.90 -8.33 16.58
C THR A 134 -13.84 -9.31 17.23
N GLU A 135 -14.80 -8.80 18.02
CA GLU A 135 -15.87 -9.59 18.60
C GLU A 135 -16.75 -10.26 17.53
N THR A 136 -16.91 -9.60 16.37
CA THR A 136 -17.68 -10.12 15.22
C THR A 136 -17.14 -11.45 14.70
N ALA A 137 -15.85 -11.73 14.87
CA ALA A 137 -15.23 -13.00 14.48
C ALA A 137 -15.73 -14.23 15.29
N LYS A 138 -16.54 -14.01 16.33
CA LYS A 138 -17.25 -15.10 17.04
C LYS A 138 -18.44 -15.64 16.24
N ALA A 139 -18.95 -14.88 15.30
CA ALA A 139 -20.10 -15.23 14.46
C ALA A 139 -19.73 -15.96 13.16
N CYS A 140 -18.44 -16.09 12.83
CA CYS A 140 -17.98 -16.81 11.65
C CYS A 140 -17.16 -18.05 12.03
N PHE A 141 -16.88 -18.92 11.03
CA PHE A 141 -16.26 -20.22 11.22
C PHE A 141 -15.02 -20.37 10.32
N GLY A 142 -14.12 -21.24 10.73
CA GLY A 142 -12.87 -21.52 10.02
C GLY A 142 -11.67 -20.89 10.70
N THR A 143 -10.48 -21.28 10.23
CA THR A 143 -9.21 -20.90 10.86
C THR A 143 -9.02 -19.39 10.87
N SER A 144 -9.29 -18.71 9.76
CA SER A 144 -9.17 -17.24 9.68
C SER A 144 -10.07 -16.52 10.70
N CYS A 145 -11.31 -17.02 10.91
CA CYS A 145 -12.21 -16.46 11.91
C CYS A 145 -11.67 -16.64 13.33
N GLU A 146 -11.10 -17.81 13.62
CA GLU A 146 -10.46 -18.07 14.93
C GLU A 146 -9.26 -17.16 15.14
N GLU A 147 -8.47 -16.93 14.11
CA GLU A 147 -7.33 -16.02 14.14
C GLU A 147 -7.73 -14.54 14.33
N MET A 148 -8.88 -14.12 13.81
CA MET A 148 -9.41 -12.76 14.00
C MET A 148 -10.05 -12.51 15.37
N ARG A 149 -10.28 -13.56 16.20
CA ARG A 149 -10.84 -13.38 17.55
C ARG A 149 -9.87 -12.67 18.46
N ILE A 150 -10.39 -11.75 19.26
CA ILE A 150 -9.59 -11.01 20.26
C ILE A 150 -8.86 -12.00 21.18
N GLY A 151 -7.54 -11.81 21.31
CA GLY A 151 -6.69 -12.66 22.15
C GLY A 151 -6.32 -14.01 21.54
N SER A 152 -6.59 -14.25 20.26
CA SER A 152 -6.13 -15.45 19.54
C SER A 152 -4.61 -15.59 19.61
N THR A 153 -4.12 -16.82 19.48
CA THR A 153 -2.67 -17.07 19.42
C THR A 153 -2.04 -16.36 18.23
N PHE A 154 -2.72 -16.32 17.08
CA PHE A 154 -2.27 -15.62 15.90
C PHE A 154 -2.03 -14.13 16.17
N LEU A 155 -3.01 -13.43 16.77
CA LEU A 155 -2.89 -12.01 17.07
C LEU A 155 -1.85 -11.71 18.15
N LYS A 156 -1.72 -12.58 19.16
CA LYS A 156 -0.66 -12.46 20.16
C LYS A 156 0.72 -12.52 19.50
N GLU A 157 0.94 -13.49 18.61
CA GLU A 157 2.19 -13.65 17.89
C GLU A 157 2.44 -12.46 16.93
N LEU A 158 1.41 -12.02 16.19
CA LEU A 158 1.51 -10.91 15.26
C LEU A 158 1.84 -9.59 15.96
N ASN A 159 1.29 -9.35 17.14
CA ASN A 159 1.46 -8.11 17.90
C ASN A 159 2.59 -8.18 18.94
N GLU A 160 3.25 -9.32 19.11
CA GLU A 160 4.36 -9.44 20.05
C GLU A 160 5.53 -8.52 19.66
N GLY A 161 6.02 -7.74 20.62
CA GLY A 161 7.12 -6.80 20.43
C GLY A 161 6.72 -5.59 19.60
N ASP A 162 7.39 -5.36 18.46
CA ASP A 162 7.12 -4.24 17.57
C ASP A 162 5.94 -4.58 16.64
N GLU A 163 4.87 -3.77 16.71
CA GLU A 163 3.68 -3.92 15.86
C GLU A 163 3.89 -3.40 14.43
N THR A 164 4.91 -2.56 14.25
CA THR A 164 5.23 -1.84 13.00
C THR A 164 6.70 -1.99 12.64
N PRO A 165 7.20 -3.24 12.47
CA PRO A 165 8.62 -3.50 12.33
C PRO A 165 9.24 -2.93 11.06
N GLY A 166 10.55 -2.65 11.15
CA GLY A 166 11.37 -2.26 10.00
C GLY A 166 11.30 -0.78 9.68
N ILE A 167 11.56 -0.47 8.41
CA ILE A 167 11.56 0.89 7.85
C ILE A 167 10.28 1.19 7.05
N VAL A 168 9.30 0.30 7.14
CA VAL A 168 8.01 0.43 6.47
C VAL A 168 7.20 1.54 7.14
N SER A 169 6.54 2.39 6.37
CA SER A 169 5.57 3.35 6.93
C SER A 169 4.22 2.65 7.12
N TYR A 170 3.65 2.73 8.31
CA TYR A 170 2.36 2.10 8.61
C TYR A 170 1.26 3.14 8.78
N GLY A 171 0.16 2.96 8.05
CA GLY A 171 -1.04 3.79 8.15
C GLY A 171 -2.29 2.97 8.38
N THR A 172 -3.15 3.40 9.30
CA THR A 172 -4.46 2.78 9.51
C THR A 172 -5.58 3.79 9.32
N TRP A 173 -6.69 3.36 8.74
CA TRP A 173 -7.92 4.12 8.62
C TRP A 173 -9.05 3.34 9.27
N TRP A 174 -9.78 3.98 10.18
CA TRP A 174 -10.87 3.37 10.92
C TRP A 174 -12.08 4.31 10.99
N SER A 175 -13.27 3.74 11.10
CA SER A 175 -14.53 4.47 11.20
C SER A 175 -15.21 4.18 12.53
N PRO A 176 -15.75 5.22 13.22
CA PRO A 176 -16.55 5.01 14.43
C PRO A 176 -17.91 4.33 14.15
N CYS A 177 -18.22 4.06 12.90
CA CYS A 177 -19.44 3.38 12.46
C CYS A 177 -19.14 2.06 11.73
N ASP A 178 -17.95 1.51 11.93
CA ASP A 178 -17.57 0.21 11.38
C ASP A 178 -18.39 -0.89 12.09
N GLU A 179 -19.24 -1.58 11.33
CA GLU A 179 -20.14 -2.60 11.87
C GLU A 179 -19.46 -3.96 12.09
N PHE A 180 -18.23 -4.15 11.60
CA PHE A 180 -17.50 -5.42 11.69
C PHE A 180 -16.32 -5.39 12.64
N ILE A 181 -15.66 -4.25 12.82
CA ILE A 181 -14.52 -4.16 13.73
C ILE A 181 -14.97 -3.60 15.07
N ASN A 182 -15.08 -4.47 16.05
CA ASN A 182 -15.55 -4.15 17.39
C ASN A 182 -14.60 -4.80 18.44
N PRO A 183 -13.95 -3.97 19.29
CA PRO A 183 -14.02 -2.50 19.35
C PRO A 183 -13.29 -1.80 18.21
N ASP A 184 -13.71 -0.60 17.82
CA ASP A 184 -13.10 0.23 16.76
C ASP A 184 -11.60 0.47 17.02
N SER A 185 -11.21 0.60 18.28
CA SER A 185 -9.81 0.75 18.71
C SER A 185 -8.91 -0.42 18.31
N SER A 186 -9.50 -1.55 17.93
CA SER A 186 -8.77 -2.73 17.42
C SER A 186 -7.99 -2.46 16.13
N VAL A 187 -8.37 -1.42 15.37
CA VAL A 187 -7.68 -1.04 14.14
C VAL A 187 -6.34 -0.36 14.42
N LEU A 188 -6.22 0.35 15.55
CA LEU A 188 -5.06 1.17 15.86
C LEU A 188 -3.81 0.31 16.07
N LEU A 189 -2.66 0.81 15.63
CA LEU A 189 -1.35 0.19 15.86
C LEU A 189 -0.39 1.18 16.51
N THR A 190 0.40 0.68 17.44
CA THR A 190 1.52 1.45 18.00
C THR A 190 2.58 1.67 16.93
N GLY A 191 3.03 2.90 16.73
CA GLY A 191 4.02 3.25 15.71
C GLY A 191 3.42 3.60 14.34
N ALA A 192 2.12 3.37 14.10
CA ALA A 192 1.46 3.75 12.86
C ALA A 192 0.86 5.16 12.90
N THR A 193 0.64 5.74 11.73
CA THR A 193 -0.26 6.89 11.55
C THR A 193 -1.70 6.37 11.58
N ASN A 194 -2.41 6.62 12.69
CA ASN A 194 -3.79 6.16 12.87
C ASN A 194 -4.78 7.27 12.51
N THR A 195 -5.61 7.05 11.50
CA THR A 195 -6.53 8.05 10.95
C THR A 195 -7.99 7.64 11.20
N GLU A 196 -8.73 8.48 11.94
CA GLU A 196 -10.18 8.37 12.07
C GLU A 196 -10.86 8.96 10.83
N THR A 197 -11.83 8.24 10.26
CA THR A 197 -12.66 8.72 9.16
C THR A 197 -13.98 9.32 9.66
N ALA A 198 -14.77 9.88 8.76
CA ALA A 198 -16.19 10.12 9.06
C ALA A 198 -16.89 8.79 9.39
N CYS A 199 -18.11 8.88 9.95
CA CYS A 199 -18.97 7.73 10.20
C CYS A 199 -19.38 7.09 8.86
N ILE A 200 -18.64 6.07 8.41
CA ILE A 200 -18.88 5.29 7.19
C ILE A 200 -18.85 3.80 7.52
N SER A 201 -19.50 2.99 6.71
CA SER A 201 -19.51 1.54 6.91
C SER A 201 -18.15 0.90 6.60
N HIS A 202 -17.93 -0.30 7.10
CA HIS A 202 -16.70 -1.08 6.91
C HIS A 202 -16.25 -1.14 5.42
N THR A 203 -17.14 -1.58 4.54
CA THR A 203 -16.83 -1.69 3.11
C THR A 203 -16.65 -0.32 2.45
N ALA A 204 -17.33 0.73 2.94
CA ALA A 204 -17.18 2.09 2.41
C ALA A 204 -15.76 2.64 2.56
N LEU A 205 -14.96 2.15 3.50
CA LEU A 205 -13.54 2.49 3.63
C LEU A 205 -12.76 2.28 2.32
N THR A 206 -13.16 1.32 1.48
CA THR A 206 -12.50 1.03 0.20
C THR A 206 -12.98 1.91 -0.96
N THR A 207 -14.09 2.63 -0.78
CA THR A 207 -14.74 3.42 -1.85
C THR A 207 -14.92 4.90 -1.51
N ASP A 208 -14.77 5.29 -0.25
CA ASP A 208 -14.87 6.69 0.15
C ASP A 208 -13.77 7.53 -0.49
N GLU A 209 -14.13 8.74 -0.93
CA GLU A 209 -13.19 9.62 -1.63
C GLU A 209 -12.17 10.27 -0.68
N THR A 210 -12.58 10.57 0.54
CA THR A 210 -11.71 11.18 1.56
C THR A 210 -10.67 10.18 2.03
N VAL A 211 -11.09 8.91 2.24
CA VAL A 211 -10.16 7.82 2.55
C VAL A 211 -9.17 7.63 1.39
N TYR A 212 -9.65 7.57 0.14
CA TYR A 212 -8.77 7.46 -1.02
C TYR A 212 -7.71 8.57 -1.06
N LYS A 213 -8.12 9.84 -0.87
CA LYS A 213 -7.20 10.99 -0.89
C LYS A 213 -6.16 10.88 0.22
N GLY A 214 -6.57 10.51 1.43
CA GLY A 214 -5.66 10.30 2.55
C GLY A 214 -4.66 9.17 2.30
N VAL A 215 -5.12 8.04 1.78
CA VAL A 215 -4.25 6.92 1.38
C VAL A 215 -3.29 7.35 0.28
N ARG A 216 -3.80 8.02 -0.77
CA ARG A 216 -2.99 8.51 -1.89
C ARG A 216 -1.90 9.51 -1.47
N GLU A 217 -2.18 10.29 -0.43
CA GLU A 217 -1.18 11.22 0.13
C GLU A 217 -0.16 10.50 1.02
N PHE A 218 -0.57 9.45 1.70
CA PHE A 218 0.28 8.67 2.58
C PHE A 218 1.31 7.85 1.79
N ILE A 219 0.89 7.16 0.74
CA ILE A 219 1.78 6.43 -0.18
C ILE A 219 2.38 7.42 -1.20
N LYS A 220 3.67 7.64 -1.14
CA LYS A 220 4.35 8.68 -1.97
C LYS A 220 5.33 8.09 -2.94
#